data_c11efce29d849127649130f58e82406e
#
_entry.id   c11efce29d849127649130f58e82406e
#
_cell.length_a   1.000
_cell.length_b   1.000
_cell.length_c   1.000
_cell.angle_alpha   90.00
_cell.angle_beta   90.00
_cell.angle_gamma   90.00
#
_symmetry.space_group_name_H-M   'P 1'
#
loop_
_entity.id
_entity.type
_entity.pdbx_description
1 polymer ?
#
loop_
_entity_poly.entity_id
_entity_poly.type
_entity_poly.pdbx_seq_one_letter_code
_entity_poly.pdbx_strand_id
1 'polypeptide(L)'
;MDRSELAKYGTSQHPQYVRYRHERHLPPVKAAAGTARDFVESRLRAWGRTDQIEDATVIIGELFNNALLHTDSKELVAAIDWNGGRIRLEMWDDSPDRPRIAPVDFEKESGRGMYIIAALCEIWGSRLAASGKCVWVILPE
;
A
#
# COMPACT_ATOMS: atom_id res chain seq x y z
N MET A 1 -3.95 11.46 -0.44
CA MET A 1 -4.04 12.18 -1.72
C MET A 1 -5.46 12.65 -1.92
N ASP A 2 -5.65 13.92 -2.13
CA ASP A 2 -6.97 14.50 -2.33
C ASP A 2 -7.32 14.63 -3.82
N ARG A 3 -8.49 15.21 -4.12
CA ARG A 3 -8.94 15.39 -5.50
C ARG A 3 -8.01 16.26 -6.34
N SER A 4 -7.37 17.27 -5.73
CA SER A 4 -6.49 18.14 -6.48
C SER A 4 -5.22 17.40 -6.90
N GLU A 5 -4.74 16.47 -6.11
CA GLU A 5 -3.62 15.64 -6.48
C GLU A 5 -3.97 14.63 -7.56
N LEU A 6 -5.19 14.07 -7.53
CA LEU A 6 -5.66 13.21 -8.60
C LEU A 6 -5.66 13.94 -9.95
N ALA A 7 -6.06 15.19 -9.96
CA ALA A 7 -6.05 16.00 -11.18
C ALA A 7 -4.65 16.18 -11.75
N LYS A 8 -3.62 16.22 -10.90
CA LYS A 8 -2.22 16.33 -11.34
C LYS A 8 -1.72 15.14 -12.12
N TYR A 9 -2.36 13.99 -12.01
CA TYR A 9 -1.95 12.78 -12.72
C TYR A 9 -2.62 12.66 -14.08
N GLY A 10 -3.24 13.71 -14.56
CA GLY A 10 -3.59 13.83 -15.96
C GLY A 10 -4.82 13.06 -16.41
N THR A 11 -5.69 12.66 -15.50
CA THR A 11 -6.91 11.94 -15.87
C THR A 11 -7.80 12.75 -16.79
N SER A 12 -7.79 14.08 -16.66
CA SER A 12 -8.57 14.99 -17.51
C SER A 12 -8.02 15.08 -18.93
N GLN A 13 -6.74 14.75 -19.14
CA GLN A 13 -6.09 14.79 -20.45
C GLN A 13 -6.31 13.53 -21.28
N HIS A 14 -6.70 12.43 -20.60
CA HIS A 14 -6.89 11.12 -21.22
C HIS A 14 -8.20 10.52 -20.71
N PRO A 15 -9.35 10.91 -21.31
CA PRO A 15 -10.66 10.46 -20.81
C PRO A 15 -10.81 8.94 -20.76
N GLN A 16 -10.04 8.19 -21.55
CA GLN A 16 -10.04 6.74 -21.54
C GLN A 16 -9.35 6.14 -20.31
N TYR A 17 -8.62 6.96 -19.55
CA TYR A 17 -7.94 6.52 -18.32
C TYR A 17 -8.77 6.94 -17.13
N VAL A 18 -9.68 6.07 -16.71
CA VAL A 18 -10.42 6.27 -15.47
C VAL A 18 -9.55 5.75 -14.34
N ARG A 19 -9.15 6.65 -13.46
CA ARG A 19 -8.36 6.28 -12.29
C ARG A 19 -9.27 6.12 -11.09
N TYR A 20 -9.27 4.93 -10.52
CA TYR A 20 -9.98 4.66 -9.28
C TYR A 20 -8.96 4.69 -8.14
N ARG A 21 -9.20 5.54 -7.16
CA ARG A 21 -8.36 5.64 -5.99
C ARG A 21 -9.22 5.74 -4.74
N HIS A 22 -8.87 4.93 -3.75
CA HIS A 22 -9.51 4.95 -2.44
C HIS A 22 -8.45 4.96 -1.36
N GLU A 23 -8.76 5.63 -0.26
CA GLU A 23 -7.89 5.70 0.91
C GLU A 23 -8.67 5.26 2.15
N ARG A 24 -7.96 4.66 3.09
CA ARG A 24 -8.51 4.26 4.38
C ARG A 24 -7.55 4.69 5.47
N HIS A 25 -8.02 5.55 6.36
CA HIS A 25 -7.27 5.98 7.54
C HIS A 25 -7.39 4.90 8.61
N LEU A 26 -6.27 4.58 9.25
CA LEU A 26 -6.17 3.46 10.17
C LEU A 26 -5.49 3.91 11.46
N PRO A 27 -6.03 3.53 12.63
CA PRO A 27 -5.32 3.77 13.88
C PRO A 27 -4.06 2.89 13.92
N PRO A 28 -2.98 3.35 14.57
CA PRO A 28 -1.74 2.59 14.64
C PRO A 28 -1.82 1.51 15.73
N VAL A 29 -2.74 0.57 15.57
CA VAL A 29 -2.95 -0.54 16.48
C VAL A 29 -2.99 -1.84 15.70
N LYS A 30 -2.46 -2.90 16.26
CA LYS A 30 -2.31 -4.20 15.60
C LYS A 30 -3.62 -4.72 15.02
N ALA A 31 -4.72 -4.51 15.73
CA ALA A 31 -6.04 -4.97 15.28
C ALA A 31 -6.50 -4.33 13.96
N ALA A 32 -5.96 -3.19 13.58
CA ALA A 32 -6.35 -2.51 12.35
C ALA A 32 -5.78 -3.16 11.08
N ALA A 33 -4.88 -4.14 11.21
CA ALA A 33 -4.36 -4.88 10.06
C ALA A 33 -5.48 -5.57 9.28
N GLY A 34 -6.45 -6.16 10.00
CA GLY A 34 -7.62 -6.77 9.36
C GLY A 34 -8.47 -5.77 8.59
N THR A 35 -8.62 -4.56 9.13
CA THR A 35 -9.34 -3.48 8.44
C THR A 35 -8.64 -3.10 7.14
N ALA A 36 -7.31 -3.03 7.15
CA ALA A 36 -6.54 -2.74 5.93
C ALA A 36 -6.77 -3.82 4.87
N ARG A 37 -6.73 -5.09 5.26
CA ARG A 37 -6.97 -6.20 4.33
C ARG A 37 -8.38 -6.18 3.77
N ASP A 38 -9.38 -5.97 4.61
CA ASP A 38 -10.79 -5.91 4.17
C ASP A 38 -11.02 -4.75 3.22
N PHE A 39 -10.39 -3.62 3.48
CA PHE A 39 -10.46 -2.45 2.59
C PHE A 39 -9.96 -2.80 1.18
N VAL A 40 -8.79 -3.39 1.08
CA VAL A 40 -8.19 -3.75 -0.22
C VAL A 40 -9.03 -4.82 -0.92
N GLU A 41 -9.45 -5.83 -0.19
CA GLU A 41 -10.27 -6.90 -0.76
C GLU A 41 -11.58 -6.36 -1.34
N SER A 42 -12.27 -5.48 -0.60
CA SER A 42 -13.55 -4.93 -1.06
C SER A 42 -13.40 -4.13 -2.34
N ARG A 43 -12.30 -3.38 -2.49
CA ARG A 43 -12.05 -2.61 -3.71
C ARG A 43 -11.76 -3.51 -4.90
N LEU A 44 -10.94 -4.54 -4.69
CA LEU A 44 -10.62 -5.47 -5.77
C LEU A 44 -11.85 -6.26 -6.23
N ARG A 45 -12.71 -6.65 -5.29
CA ARG A 45 -13.98 -7.30 -5.66
C ARG A 45 -14.87 -6.36 -6.46
N ALA A 46 -14.99 -5.11 -6.04
CA ALA A 46 -15.79 -4.12 -6.75
C ALA A 46 -15.32 -3.89 -8.18
N TRP A 47 -14.00 -4.03 -8.41
CA TRP A 47 -13.40 -3.84 -9.73
C TRP A 47 -13.31 -5.12 -10.56
N GLY A 48 -13.78 -6.26 -10.03
CA GLY A 48 -13.69 -7.53 -10.73
C GLY A 48 -12.27 -8.11 -10.77
N ARG A 49 -11.39 -7.64 -9.90
CA ARG A 49 -9.99 -8.09 -9.86
C ARG A 49 -9.78 -9.08 -8.72
N THR A 50 -10.62 -10.09 -8.67
CA THR A 50 -10.58 -11.13 -7.61
C THR A 50 -9.32 -12.00 -7.68
N ASP A 51 -8.73 -12.11 -8.85
CA ASP A 51 -7.47 -12.83 -9.08
C ASP A 51 -6.28 -12.24 -8.30
N GLN A 52 -6.39 -10.98 -7.88
CA GLN A 52 -5.30 -10.31 -7.17
C GLN A 52 -5.53 -10.17 -5.66
N ILE A 53 -6.65 -10.64 -5.15
CA ILE A 53 -7.00 -10.46 -3.73
C ILE A 53 -5.99 -11.14 -2.80
N GLU A 54 -5.59 -12.36 -3.11
CA GLU A 54 -4.70 -13.12 -2.23
C GLU A 54 -3.37 -12.38 -2.02
N ASP A 55 -2.69 -12.01 -3.09
CA ASP A 55 -1.41 -11.31 -2.99
C ASP A 55 -1.56 -9.92 -2.41
N ALA A 56 -2.59 -9.19 -2.83
CA ALA A 56 -2.81 -7.83 -2.37
C ALA A 56 -3.08 -7.75 -0.86
N THR A 57 -3.84 -8.69 -0.32
CA THR A 57 -4.13 -8.71 1.11
C THR A 57 -2.91 -9.08 1.94
N VAL A 58 -2.08 -10.00 1.46
CA VAL A 58 -0.79 -10.28 2.11
C VAL A 58 0.09 -9.03 2.10
N ILE A 59 0.21 -8.38 0.96
CA ILE A 59 1.06 -7.20 0.81
C ILE A 59 0.61 -6.06 1.72
N ILE A 60 -0.68 -5.71 1.70
CA ILE A 60 -1.15 -4.60 2.51
C ILE A 60 -0.99 -4.88 4.00
N GLY A 61 -1.19 -6.14 4.42
CA GLY A 61 -0.96 -6.56 5.79
C GLY A 61 0.50 -6.38 6.21
N GLU A 62 1.43 -6.75 5.35
CA GLU A 62 2.86 -6.59 5.63
C GLU A 62 3.27 -5.11 5.63
N LEU A 63 2.74 -4.31 4.72
CA LEU A 63 2.98 -2.87 4.72
C LEU A 63 2.47 -2.23 6.01
N PHE A 64 1.28 -2.62 6.46
CA PHE A 64 0.72 -2.11 7.71
C PHE A 64 1.57 -2.51 8.90
N ASN A 65 1.96 -3.77 9.00
CA ASN A 65 2.78 -4.25 10.11
C ASN A 65 4.15 -3.56 10.16
N ASN A 66 4.77 -3.35 9.01
CA ASN A 66 6.03 -2.61 8.93
C ASN A 66 5.87 -1.18 9.44
N ALA A 67 4.84 -0.49 8.99
CA ALA A 67 4.58 0.88 9.43
C ALA A 67 4.30 0.92 10.94
N LEU A 68 3.55 -0.04 11.45
CA LEU A 68 3.22 -0.13 12.88
C LEU A 68 4.47 -0.38 13.74
N LEU A 69 5.35 -1.29 13.30
CA LEU A 69 6.52 -1.70 14.08
C LEU A 69 7.67 -0.71 14.02
N HIS A 70 7.81 0.01 12.90
CA HIS A 70 9.00 0.82 12.63
C HIS A 70 8.75 2.32 12.66
N THR A 71 7.53 2.73 13.02
CA THR A 71 7.21 4.16 13.11
C THR A 71 6.38 4.44 14.36
N ASP A 72 6.43 5.70 14.82
CA ASP A 72 5.57 6.20 15.90
C ASP A 72 4.43 7.03 15.31
N SER A 73 3.88 6.58 14.20
CA SER A 73 2.83 7.30 13.51
C SER A 73 1.57 7.42 14.37
N LYS A 74 0.93 8.58 14.32
CA LYS A 74 -0.37 8.79 14.97
C LYS A 74 -1.50 8.23 14.15
N GLU A 75 -1.28 8.11 12.85
CA GLU A 75 -2.25 7.60 11.90
C GLU A 75 -1.49 6.96 10.75
N LEU A 76 -2.03 5.86 10.23
CA LEU A 76 -1.55 5.23 9.01
C LEU A 76 -2.63 5.35 7.96
N VAL A 77 -2.25 5.46 6.69
CA VAL A 77 -3.23 5.55 5.60
C VAL A 77 -2.89 4.49 4.56
N ALA A 78 -3.82 3.57 4.35
CA ALA A 78 -3.74 2.62 3.26
C ALA A 78 -4.43 3.21 2.03
N ALA A 79 -3.86 2.98 0.86
CA ALA A 79 -4.47 3.41 -0.38
C ALA A 79 -4.37 2.31 -1.42
N ILE A 80 -5.34 2.29 -2.32
CA ILE A 80 -5.36 1.40 -3.47
C ILE A 80 -5.76 2.20 -4.71
N ASP A 81 -5.13 1.90 -5.82
CA ASP A 81 -5.21 2.71 -7.02
C ASP A 81 -5.22 1.79 -8.25
N TRP A 82 -6.10 2.05 -9.19
CA TRP A 82 -6.21 1.30 -10.44
C TRP A 82 -6.65 2.20 -11.57
N ASN A 83 -5.92 2.19 -12.65
CA ASN A 83 -6.21 3.01 -13.83
C ASN A 83 -6.58 2.16 -15.06
N GLY A 84 -6.99 0.92 -14.85
CA GLY A 84 -7.25 -0.03 -15.92
C GLY A 84 -6.07 -0.93 -16.27
N GLY A 85 -4.88 -0.61 -15.75
CA GLY A 85 -3.69 -1.43 -15.87
C GLY A 85 -3.37 -2.15 -14.57
N ARG A 86 -2.21 -1.89 -14.00
CA ARG A 86 -1.79 -2.52 -12.76
C ARG A 86 -2.44 -1.90 -11.54
N ILE A 87 -2.58 -2.71 -10.50
CA ILE A 87 -3.01 -2.26 -9.17
C ILE A 87 -1.80 -1.72 -8.43
N ARG A 88 -1.97 -0.58 -7.77
CA ARG A 88 -0.97 0.02 -6.89
C ARG A 88 -1.52 0.05 -5.47
N LEU A 89 -0.73 -0.43 -4.52
CA LEU A 89 -1.01 -0.34 -3.10
C LEU A 89 -0.06 0.65 -2.46
N GLU A 90 -0.52 1.38 -1.45
CA GLU A 90 0.30 2.35 -0.74
C GLU A 90 0.02 2.27 0.76
N MET A 91 1.07 2.53 1.53
CA MET A 91 0.95 2.73 2.97
C MET A 91 1.71 3.99 3.34
N TRP A 92 0.99 4.94 3.93
CA TRP A 92 1.52 6.23 4.37
C TRP A 92 1.72 6.21 5.88
N ASP A 93 2.87 6.72 6.34
CA ASP A 93 3.19 6.87 7.74
C ASP A 93 3.89 8.22 8.00
N ASP A 94 4.16 8.50 9.28
CA ASP A 94 4.76 9.76 9.70
C ASP A 94 6.28 9.70 9.86
N SER A 95 6.92 8.59 9.47
CA SER A 95 8.37 8.41 9.65
C SER A 95 9.12 8.72 8.36
N PRO A 96 10.22 9.49 8.43
CA PRO A 96 11.05 9.73 7.26
C PRO A 96 12.00 8.56 6.94
N ASP A 97 12.11 7.56 7.83
CA ASP A 97 13.02 6.45 7.63
C ASP A 97 12.54 5.54 6.51
N ARG A 98 13.41 5.24 5.56
CA ARG A 98 13.06 4.40 4.42
C ARG A 98 13.02 2.92 4.82
N PRO A 99 12.08 2.15 4.25
CA PRO A 99 12.05 0.72 4.47
C PRO A 99 13.27 0.05 3.83
N ARG A 100 13.69 -1.05 4.41
CA ARG A 100 14.82 -1.84 3.89
C ARG A 100 14.42 -3.30 3.81
N ILE A 101 14.97 -4.00 2.80
CA ILE A 101 14.97 -5.45 2.76
C ILE A 101 16.21 -5.90 3.52
N ALA A 102 15.97 -6.54 4.66
CA ALA A 102 17.06 -7.14 5.44
C ALA A 102 17.21 -8.62 5.08
N PRO A 103 18.39 -9.23 5.36
CA PRO A 103 18.52 -10.68 5.25
C PRO A 103 17.45 -11.38 6.07
N VAL A 104 16.90 -12.47 5.52
CA VAL A 104 15.84 -13.20 6.19
C VAL A 104 16.42 -13.89 7.43
N ASP A 105 15.84 -13.58 8.58
CA ASP A 105 16.07 -14.30 9.81
C ASP A 105 14.77 -14.99 10.19
N PHE A 106 14.71 -16.31 10.01
CA PHE A 106 13.50 -17.08 10.24
C PHE A 106 13.07 -17.13 11.71
N GLU A 107 13.93 -16.73 12.62
CA GLU A 107 13.60 -16.64 14.04
C GLU A 107 12.94 -15.32 14.40
N LYS A 108 13.04 -14.30 13.54
CA LYS A 108 12.46 -12.99 13.74
C LYS A 108 11.40 -12.71 12.69
N GLU A 109 10.21 -12.35 13.11
CA GLU A 109 9.15 -11.95 12.18
C GLU A 109 9.44 -10.58 11.56
N SER A 110 10.06 -9.68 12.31
CA SER A 110 10.46 -8.37 11.80
C SER A 110 11.53 -8.54 10.72
N GLY A 111 11.35 -7.88 9.57
CA GLY A 111 12.25 -7.97 8.43
C GLY A 111 11.79 -8.92 7.34
N ARG A 112 10.86 -9.83 7.63
CA ARG A 112 10.29 -10.71 6.60
C ARG A 112 9.30 -9.96 5.71
N GLY A 113 8.63 -8.95 6.24
CA GLY A 113 7.55 -8.26 5.54
C GLY A 113 7.98 -7.72 4.19
N MET A 114 9.07 -6.95 4.14
CA MET A 114 9.56 -6.41 2.86
C MET A 114 10.07 -7.50 1.94
N TYR A 115 10.60 -8.58 2.47
CA TYR A 115 11.03 -9.73 1.67
C TYR A 115 9.84 -10.41 0.99
N ILE A 116 8.74 -10.60 1.74
CA ILE A 116 7.50 -11.15 1.20
C ILE A 116 6.94 -10.24 0.12
N ILE A 117 6.90 -8.94 0.37
CA ILE A 117 6.42 -7.94 -0.59
C ILE A 117 7.24 -8.01 -1.88
N ALA A 118 8.57 -8.05 -1.76
CA ALA A 118 9.45 -8.11 -2.92
C ALA A 118 9.22 -9.37 -3.75
N ALA A 119 8.85 -10.48 -3.11
CA ALA A 119 8.58 -11.74 -3.80
C ALA A 119 7.24 -11.74 -4.55
N LEU A 120 6.24 -10.99 -4.06
CA LEU A 120 4.88 -11.00 -4.61
C LEU A 120 4.58 -9.84 -5.56
N CYS A 121 5.37 -8.78 -5.54
CA CYS A 121 5.10 -7.60 -6.38
C CYS A 121 5.96 -7.60 -7.64
N GLU A 122 5.58 -6.74 -8.57
CA GLU A 122 6.43 -6.47 -9.74
C GLU A 122 7.55 -5.50 -9.36
N ILE A 123 7.18 -4.42 -8.67
CA ILE A 123 8.13 -3.42 -8.21
C ILE A 123 7.56 -2.72 -6.98
N TRP A 124 8.44 -2.30 -6.08
CA TRP A 124 8.06 -1.49 -4.93
C TRP A 124 9.09 -0.39 -4.73
N GLY A 125 8.69 0.62 -3.99
CA GLY A 125 9.58 1.70 -3.63
C GLY A 125 9.01 2.52 -2.50
N SER A 126 9.72 3.58 -2.15
CA SER A 126 9.26 4.53 -1.17
C SER A 126 9.58 5.94 -1.61
N ARG A 127 8.76 6.89 -1.17
CA ARG A 127 9.05 8.31 -1.37
C ARG A 127 8.77 9.08 -0.09
N LEU A 128 9.55 10.12 0.14
CA LEU A 128 9.34 10.99 1.28
C LEU A 128 8.17 11.93 1.00
N ALA A 129 7.41 12.21 2.05
CA ALA A 129 6.37 13.22 2.06
C ALA A 129 6.78 14.32 3.03
N ALA A 130 5.96 15.38 3.15
CA ALA A 130 6.27 16.52 4.01
C ALA A 130 6.48 16.11 5.47
N SER A 131 5.74 15.10 5.96
CA SER A 131 5.78 14.68 7.36
C SER A 131 5.88 13.18 7.52
N GLY A 132 6.51 12.49 6.57
CA GLY A 132 6.63 11.04 6.65
C GLY A 132 7.01 10.44 5.32
N LYS A 133 6.45 9.26 5.02
CA LYS A 133 6.74 8.59 3.75
C LYS A 133 5.55 7.77 3.27
N CYS A 134 5.61 7.42 2.00
CA CYS A 134 4.73 6.45 1.36
C CYS A 134 5.57 5.28 0.87
N VAL A 135 5.22 4.08 1.29
CA VAL A 135 5.72 2.85 0.66
C VAL A 135 4.67 2.41 -0.34
N TRP A 136 5.08 2.26 -1.58
CA TRP A 136 4.17 1.87 -2.66
C TRP A 136 4.59 0.55 -3.29
N VAL A 137 3.62 -0.19 -3.77
CA VAL A 137 3.81 -1.51 -4.36
C VAL A 137 2.94 -1.61 -5.60
N ILE A 138 3.52 -2.07 -6.71
CA ILE A 138 2.80 -2.35 -7.95
C ILE A 138 2.66 -3.85 -8.07
N LEU A 139 1.43 -4.34 -8.19
CA LEU A 139 1.16 -5.76 -8.38
C LEU A 139 1.47 -6.17 -9.81
N PRO A 140 1.83 -7.44 -10.06
CA PRO A 140 1.93 -7.98 -11.42
C PRO A 140 0.57 -7.91 -12.12
N GLU A 141 0.61 -7.94 -13.44
CA GLU A 141 -0.62 -7.99 -14.24
C GLU A 141 -1.39 -9.29 -14.04
#